data_2d3150443792d085c8f133a1a4de3377
#
_entry.id   2d3150443792d085c8f133a1a4de3377
#
_cell.length_a   1.000
_cell.length_b   1.000
_cell.length_c   1.000
_cell.angle_alpha   90.00
_cell.angle_beta   90.00
_cell.angle_gamma   90.00
#
_symmetry.space_group_name_H-M   'P 1'
#
loop_
_entity.id
_entity.type
_entity.pdbx_description
1 polymer ?
#
loop_
_entity_poly.entity_id
_entity_poly.type
_entity_poly.pdbx_seq_one_letter_code
_entity_poly.pdbx_strand_id
1 'polypeptide(L)'
;MAIDVLAVVGPTASGKTRRAVSLARAFGGEIISADSRQVYRRMDIGTGKDLDEYGDVPVHLVDVCEAGEKYNLHRYLSDFTRVRNDISSRGRLPVVCGGSGMYVEAALSGIVMPEVPCDPKLRDSLAGKSLTELASILGGMKQLHNVTDIDTPARAVRAIEIATYYAANPGAARLADRVEASPLNAVIIGVDIPRDLRRQRIDIRLDARLEQGMVEEVRALLDGGLTPDDLIYYGLEYKFLTLYVTGKLTRGQMRDGLATAIHQFAKRQMTWFRGMERRGFTIHWLPYDMPEDEFTEAVAGLISEKNNYPNK
;
A
#
# COMPACT_ATOMS: atom_id res chain seq x y z
N MET A 1 -4.15 -22.56 -17.51
CA MET A 1 -3.40 -22.29 -16.25
C MET A 1 -4.33 -21.51 -15.32
N ALA A 2 -4.34 -21.84 -14.03
CA ALA A 2 -5.12 -21.04 -13.07
C ALA A 2 -4.49 -19.65 -12.92
N ILE A 3 -5.28 -18.64 -12.55
CA ILE A 3 -4.73 -17.32 -12.20
C ILE A 3 -3.80 -17.45 -10.98
N ASP A 4 -2.77 -16.62 -10.92
CA ASP A 4 -1.83 -16.58 -9.78
C ASP A 4 -2.40 -15.82 -8.59
N VAL A 5 -3.23 -14.80 -8.87
CA VAL A 5 -3.75 -13.85 -7.88
C VAL A 5 -5.08 -13.26 -8.36
N LEU A 6 -6.02 -13.14 -7.43
CA LEU A 6 -7.17 -12.24 -7.57
C LEU A 6 -6.90 -10.96 -6.78
N ALA A 7 -7.00 -9.78 -7.38
CA ALA A 7 -6.77 -8.51 -6.70
C ALA A 7 -8.07 -7.70 -6.59
N VAL A 8 -8.39 -7.22 -5.40
CA VAL A 8 -9.54 -6.34 -5.12
C VAL A 8 -9.02 -4.97 -4.69
N VAL A 9 -9.19 -3.99 -5.55
CA VAL A 9 -8.66 -2.65 -5.37
C VAL A 9 -9.76 -1.60 -5.30
N GLY A 10 -9.43 -0.45 -4.77
CA GLY A 10 -10.35 0.67 -4.69
C GLY A 10 -9.91 1.68 -3.65
N PRO A 11 -10.49 2.89 -3.67
CA PRO A 11 -10.17 3.92 -2.71
C PRO A 11 -10.64 3.55 -1.30
N THR A 12 -10.17 4.30 -0.30
CA THR A 12 -10.71 4.17 1.05
C THR A 12 -12.24 4.39 1.05
N ALA A 13 -12.95 3.71 1.95
CA ALA A 13 -14.40 3.72 2.09
C ALA A 13 -15.21 3.18 0.86
N SER A 14 -14.58 2.44 -0.06
CA SER A 14 -15.28 1.81 -1.19
C SER A 14 -16.00 0.49 -0.83
N GLY A 15 -15.67 -0.14 0.31
CA GLY A 15 -16.17 -1.48 0.67
C GLY A 15 -15.36 -2.63 0.08
N LYS A 16 -14.14 -2.36 -0.42
CA LYS A 16 -13.28 -3.39 -1.03
C LYS A 16 -12.98 -4.58 -0.12
N THR A 17 -12.80 -4.37 1.19
CA THR A 17 -12.51 -5.46 2.15
C THR A 17 -13.64 -6.47 2.19
N ARG A 18 -14.89 -6.01 2.34
CA ARG A 18 -16.08 -6.87 2.31
C ARG A 18 -16.16 -7.68 1.01
N ARG A 19 -15.88 -7.05 -0.15
CA ARG A 19 -15.86 -7.73 -1.45
C ARG A 19 -14.74 -8.77 -1.54
N ALA A 20 -13.56 -8.44 -1.05
CA ALA A 20 -12.43 -9.37 -1.02
C ALA A 20 -12.72 -10.60 -0.14
N VAL A 21 -13.34 -10.39 1.02
CA VAL A 21 -13.74 -11.47 1.94
C VAL A 21 -14.78 -12.39 1.29
N SER A 22 -15.81 -11.81 0.66
CA SER A 22 -16.83 -12.58 -0.05
C SER A 22 -16.20 -13.45 -1.16
N LEU A 23 -15.34 -12.87 -1.99
CA LEU A 23 -14.62 -13.59 -3.04
C LEU A 23 -13.66 -14.65 -2.49
N ALA A 24 -12.96 -14.37 -1.40
CA ALA A 24 -12.08 -15.35 -0.77
C ALA A 24 -12.87 -16.57 -0.26
N ARG A 25 -14.04 -16.37 0.33
CA ARG A 25 -14.95 -17.48 0.70
C ARG A 25 -15.43 -18.26 -0.51
N ALA A 26 -15.90 -17.56 -1.54
CA ALA A 26 -16.46 -18.19 -2.73
C ALA A 26 -15.42 -19.03 -3.49
N PHE A 27 -14.17 -18.58 -3.57
CA PHE A 27 -13.11 -19.23 -4.34
C PHE A 27 -12.08 -20.00 -3.49
N GLY A 28 -12.34 -20.17 -2.19
CA GLY A 28 -11.43 -20.91 -1.31
C GLY A 28 -10.07 -20.21 -1.14
N GLY A 29 -10.06 -18.88 -1.12
CA GLY A 29 -8.85 -18.05 -1.04
C GLY A 29 -8.50 -17.60 0.35
N GLU A 30 -7.36 -16.90 0.46
CA GLU A 30 -6.88 -16.21 1.65
C GLU A 30 -6.44 -14.79 1.27
N ILE A 31 -6.66 -13.83 2.16
CA ILE A 31 -6.42 -12.41 1.86
C ILE A 31 -4.98 -12.04 2.18
N ILE A 32 -4.35 -11.31 1.24
CA ILE A 32 -3.07 -10.61 1.46
C ILE A 32 -3.35 -9.12 1.44
N SER A 33 -3.18 -8.46 2.59
CA SER A 33 -3.37 -7.01 2.68
C SER A 33 -2.31 -6.26 1.86
N ALA A 34 -2.76 -5.34 1.01
CA ALA A 34 -1.91 -4.38 0.30
C ALA A 34 -2.18 -2.96 0.83
N ASP A 35 -2.13 -2.82 2.16
CA ASP A 35 -2.19 -1.55 2.85
C ASP A 35 -0.90 -1.28 3.62
N SER A 36 -0.21 -0.18 3.27
CA SER A 36 1.08 0.17 3.84
C SER A 36 1.02 0.62 5.31
N ARG A 37 -0.17 0.71 5.91
CA ARG A 37 -0.37 1.14 7.29
C ARG A 37 -0.90 0.03 8.20
N GLN A 38 -1.70 -0.88 7.67
CA GLN A 38 -2.24 -2.00 8.44
C GLN A 38 -1.19 -3.03 8.88
N VAL A 39 0.03 -2.93 8.39
CA VAL A 39 1.16 -3.77 8.77
C VAL A 39 1.62 -3.55 10.23
N TYR A 40 1.31 -2.41 10.84
CA TYR A 40 1.81 -2.02 12.15
C TYR A 40 0.90 -2.48 13.28
N ARG A 41 1.45 -3.22 14.26
CA ARG A 41 0.74 -3.64 15.46
C ARG A 41 0.33 -2.45 16.33
N ARG A 42 -0.82 -2.57 16.99
CA ARG A 42 -1.38 -1.55 17.89
C ARG A 42 -1.77 -0.24 17.19
N MET A 43 -1.83 -0.24 15.88
CA MET A 43 -2.30 0.86 15.06
C MET A 43 -3.58 0.41 14.34
N ASP A 44 -4.68 0.23 15.07
CA ASP A 44 -5.85 -0.50 14.61
C ASP A 44 -6.94 0.44 14.10
N ILE A 45 -7.38 1.38 14.95
CA ILE A 45 -8.47 2.31 14.65
C ILE A 45 -8.03 3.31 13.58
N GLY A 46 -6.84 3.92 13.78
CA GLY A 46 -6.30 4.91 12.85
C GLY A 46 -6.02 4.36 11.46
N THR A 47 -5.56 3.12 11.33
CA THR A 47 -5.31 2.49 10.03
C THR A 47 -6.54 1.83 9.43
N GLY A 48 -7.57 1.62 10.24
CA GLY A 48 -8.81 0.96 9.84
C GLY A 48 -8.64 -0.47 9.44
N LYS A 49 -8.04 -1.24 10.32
CA LYS A 49 -7.87 -2.68 10.08
C LYS A 49 -9.21 -3.41 10.02
N ASP A 50 -10.19 -2.97 10.82
CA ASP A 50 -11.55 -3.52 10.84
C ASP A 50 -11.52 -5.07 10.79
N LEU A 51 -10.73 -5.69 11.70
CA LEU A 51 -10.39 -7.14 11.65
C LEU A 51 -11.63 -8.04 11.67
N ASP A 52 -12.71 -7.59 12.28
CA ASP A 52 -13.98 -8.32 12.32
C ASP A 52 -14.60 -8.51 10.91
N GLU A 53 -14.27 -7.65 9.94
CA GLU A 53 -14.75 -7.80 8.56
C GLU A 53 -14.22 -9.09 7.90
N TYR A 54 -13.06 -9.61 8.34
CA TYR A 54 -12.47 -10.81 7.75
C TYR A 54 -13.15 -12.10 8.23
N GLY A 55 -13.73 -12.11 9.44
CA GLY A 55 -14.41 -13.27 10.00
C GLY A 55 -13.51 -14.50 10.06
N ASP A 56 -13.90 -15.56 9.36
CA ASP A 56 -13.19 -16.83 9.23
C ASP A 56 -12.14 -16.89 8.11
N VAL A 57 -12.05 -15.84 7.29
CA VAL A 57 -11.10 -15.78 6.17
C VAL A 57 -9.71 -15.38 6.68
N PRO A 58 -8.68 -16.22 6.46
CA PRO A 58 -7.33 -15.87 6.86
C PRO A 58 -6.85 -14.60 6.15
N VAL A 59 -6.26 -13.69 6.92
CA VAL A 59 -5.64 -12.46 6.42
C VAL A 59 -4.16 -12.41 6.77
N HIS A 60 -3.36 -12.03 5.80
CA HIS A 60 -1.90 -11.92 5.90
C HIS A 60 -1.44 -10.48 5.67
N LEU A 61 -0.25 -10.17 6.16
CA LEU A 61 0.41 -8.87 6.09
C LEU A 61 -0.35 -7.76 6.82
N VAL A 62 -1.07 -8.15 7.87
CA VAL A 62 -1.62 -7.28 8.91
C VAL A 62 -0.86 -7.60 10.20
N ASP A 63 -0.51 -6.58 10.99
CA ASP A 63 0.19 -6.76 12.28
C ASP A 63 1.53 -7.53 12.20
N VAL A 64 2.30 -7.28 11.15
CA VAL A 64 3.59 -7.97 10.91
C VAL A 64 4.82 -7.14 11.32
N CYS A 65 4.62 -5.90 11.76
CA CYS A 65 5.68 -4.94 12.09
C CYS A 65 5.32 -4.19 13.37
N GLU A 66 6.30 -3.92 14.24
CA GLU A 66 6.03 -3.08 15.42
C GLU A 66 5.92 -1.60 15.02
N ALA A 67 5.05 -0.87 15.75
CA ALA A 67 5.05 0.58 15.67
C ALA A 67 6.41 1.11 16.18
N GLY A 68 7.02 2.03 15.42
CA GLY A 68 8.41 2.48 15.61
C GLY A 68 9.36 1.96 14.53
N GLU A 69 9.08 0.79 13.96
CA GLU A 69 9.85 0.27 12.83
C GLU A 69 9.45 0.94 11.49
N LYS A 70 10.30 0.75 10.48
CA LYS A 70 10.02 1.19 9.10
C LYS A 70 9.73 0.00 8.21
N TYR A 71 8.49 -0.09 7.74
CA TYR A 71 8.08 -1.05 6.73
C TYR A 71 8.02 -0.37 5.35
N ASN A 72 8.72 -0.92 4.38
CA ASN A 72 8.90 -0.33 3.06
C ASN A 72 8.46 -1.29 1.94
N LEU A 73 8.47 -0.81 0.70
CA LEU A 73 8.07 -1.60 -0.46
C LEU A 73 8.91 -2.86 -0.65
N HIS A 74 10.23 -2.79 -0.42
CA HIS A 74 11.12 -3.95 -0.51
C HIS A 74 10.70 -5.06 0.46
N ARG A 75 10.50 -4.72 1.75
CA ARG A 75 10.02 -5.67 2.77
C ARG A 75 8.64 -6.23 2.40
N TYR A 76 7.74 -5.36 1.92
CA TYR A 76 6.42 -5.80 1.46
C TYR A 76 6.50 -6.82 0.33
N LEU A 77 7.32 -6.61 -0.71
CA LEU A 77 7.44 -7.53 -1.84
C LEU A 77 8.04 -8.89 -1.44
N SER A 78 9.01 -8.88 -0.53
CA SER A 78 9.57 -10.10 0.04
C SER A 78 8.50 -10.89 0.82
N ASP A 79 7.79 -10.23 1.73
CA ASP A 79 6.72 -10.85 2.51
C ASP A 79 5.55 -11.29 1.64
N PHE A 80 5.15 -10.47 0.66
CA PHE A 80 4.11 -10.81 -0.31
C PHE A 80 4.46 -12.10 -1.08
N THR A 81 5.67 -12.19 -1.61
CA THR A 81 6.12 -13.35 -2.38
C THR A 81 6.10 -14.62 -1.53
N ARG A 82 6.60 -14.54 -0.30
CA ARG A 82 6.60 -15.64 0.65
C ARG A 82 5.18 -16.10 0.98
N VAL A 83 4.29 -15.17 1.33
CA VAL A 83 2.90 -15.46 1.71
C VAL A 83 2.11 -15.99 0.51
N ARG A 84 2.22 -15.37 -0.68
CA ARG A 84 1.56 -15.85 -1.89
C ARG A 84 1.96 -17.29 -2.22
N ASN A 85 3.26 -17.59 -2.17
CA ASN A 85 3.76 -18.94 -2.46
C ASN A 85 3.25 -19.96 -1.43
N ASP A 86 3.19 -19.61 -0.14
CA ASP A 86 2.63 -20.45 0.90
C ASP A 86 1.14 -20.76 0.65
N ILE A 87 0.32 -19.74 0.38
CA ILE A 87 -1.10 -19.90 0.07
C ILE A 87 -1.29 -20.80 -1.15
N SER A 88 -0.56 -20.53 -2.24
CA SER A 88 -0.64 -21.32 -3.47
C SER A 88 -0.18 -22.77 -3.27
N SER A 89 0.84 -23.01 -2.43
CA SER A 89 1.33 -24.38 -2.14
C SER A 89 0.29 -25.23 -1.39
N ARG A 90 -0.63 -24.58 -0.69
CA ARG A 90 -1.78 -25.22 -0.03
C ARG A 90 -3.02 -25.38 -0.95
N GLY A 91 -2.86 -25.06 -2.23
CA GLY A 91 -3.96 -25.11 -3.22
C GLY A 91 -5.04 -24.03 -3.01
N ARG A 92 -4.73 -22.96 -2.28
CA ARG A 92 -5.64 -21.84 -2.03
C ARG A 92 -5.36 -20.69 -3.00
N LEU A 93 -6.38 -19.85 -3.24
CA LEU A 93 -6.25 -18.67 -4.10
C LEU A 93 -5.73 -17.48 -3.30
N PRO A 94 -4.56 -16.88 -3.64
CA PRO A 94 -4.16 -15.60 -3.06
C PRO A 94 -5.09 -14.47 -3.51
N VAL A 95 -5.71 -13.77 -2.56
CA VAL A 95 -6.61 -12.62 -2.81
C VAL A 95 -5.96 -11.36 -2.26
N VAL A 96 -5.38 -10.53 -3.12
CA VAL A 96 -4.80 -9.24 -2.74
C VAL A 96 -5.90 -8.22 -2.50
N CYS A 97 -5.93 -7.59 -1.33
CA CYS A 97 -6.89 -6.55 -1.01
C CYS A 97 -6.18 -5.30 -0.50
N GLY A 98 -6.37 -4.16 -1.17
CA GLY A 98 -5.80 -2.93 -0.64
C GLY A 98 -6.01 -1.68 -1.48
N GLY A 99 -5.67 -0.55 -0.87
CA GLY A 99 -5.74 0.77 -1.47
C GLY A 99 -4.38 1.42 -1.70
N SER A 100 -3.28 0.80 -1.28
CA SER A 100 -1.91 1.29 -1.53
C SER A 100 -1.48 0.89 -2.94
N GLY A 101 -1.86 1.70 -3.94
CA GLY A 101 -1.70 1.37 -5.36
C GLY A 101 -0.27 0.99 -5.74
N MET A 102 0.74 1.63 -5.14
CA MET A 102 2.15 1.27 -5.36
C MET A 102 2.46 -0.18 -4.90
N TYR A 103 1.88 -0.62 -3.76
CA TYR A 103 2.07 -1.99 -3.27
C TYR A 103 1.41 -3.00 -4.20
N VAL A 104 0.16 -2.72 -4.57
CA VAL A 104 -0.61 -3.57 -5.51
C VAL A 104 0.13 -3.69 -6.84
N GLU A 105 0.51 -2.56 -7.44
CA GLU A 105 1.15 -2.53 -8.74
C GLU A 105 2.49 -3.27 -8.74
N ALA A 106 3.35 -3.00 -7.77
CA ALA A 106 4.66 -3.65 -7.66
C ALA A 106 4.53 -5.17 -7.44
N ALA A 107 3.58 -5.61 -6.60
CA ALA A 107 3.31 -7.02 -6.36
C ALA A 107 2.83 -7.73 -7.63
N LEU A 108 1.88 -7.14 -8.35
CA LEU A 108 1.31 -7.72 -9.57
C LEU A 108 2.27 -7.67 -10.76
N SER A 109 3.16 -6.68 -10.82
CA SER A 109 4.23 -6.60 -11.83
C SER A 109 5.30 -7.67 -11.66
N GLY A 110 5.32 -8.40 -10.53
CA GLY A 110 6.37 -9.36 -10.25
C GLY A 110 7.77 -8.74 -10.09
N ILE A 111 7.82 -7.46 -9.72
CA ILE A 111 9.08 -6.75 -9.50
C ILE A 111 9.80 -7.36 -8.30
N VAL A 112 11.04 -7.77 -8.51
CA VAL A 112 11.97 -8.15 -7.44
C VAL A 112 12.89 -6.97 -7.19
N MET A 113 12.89 -6.48 -5.96
CA MET A 113 13.79 -5.40 -5.54
C MET A 113 14.97 -6.00 -4.76
N PRO A 114 16.20 -5.93 -5.27
CA PRO A 114 17.37 -6.36 -4.52
C PRO A 114 17.53 -5.52 -3.24
N GLU A 115 18.03 -6.18 -2.20
CA GLU A 115 18.32 -5.50 -0.95
C GLU A 115 19.56 -4.60 -1.11
N VAL A 116 19.38 -3.31 -0.90
CA VAL A 116 20.47 -2.34 -0.81
C VAL A 116 20.50 -1.81 0.62
N PRO A 117 21.55 -2.11 1.39
CA PRO A 117 21.65 -1.65 2.78
C PRO A 117 21.70 -0.10 2.86
N CYS A 118 21.28 0.43 4.00
CA CYS A 118 21.48 1.85 4.30
C CYS A 118 22.95 2.09 4.64
N ASP A 119 23.50 3.19 4.12
CA ASP A 119 24.86 3.65 4.45
C ASP A 119 24.79 4.94 5.30
N PRO A 120 24.91 4.83 6.64
CA PRO A 120 24.85 6.00 7.52
C PRO A 120 25.93 7.02 7.20
N LYS A 121 27.16 6.60 6.86
CA LYS A 121 28.27 7.52 6.55
C LYS A 121 28.00 8.33 5.29
N LEU A 122 27.46 7.68 4.26
CA LEU A 122 27.06 8.38 3.04
C LEU A 122 25.92 9.37 3.34
N ARG A 123 24.93 8.97 4.12
CA ARG A 123 23.82 9.84 4.52
C ARG A 123 24.29 11.06 5.29
N ASP A 124 25.20 10.89 6.23
CA ASP A 124 25.81 11.99 6.99
C ASP A 124 26.56 12.96 6.05
N SER A 125 27.28 12.45 5.05
CA SER A 125 27.99 13.28 4.06
C SER A 125 27.06 14.06 3.13
N LEU A 126 25.83 13.60 2.98
CA LEU A 126 24.79 14.24 2.16
C LEU A 126 23.84 15.12 2.98
N ALA A 127 23.96 15.08 4.31
CA ALA A 127 23.11 15.87 5.21
C ALA A 127 23.26 17.38 4.94
N GLY A 128 22.12 18.08 4.96
CA GLY A 128 22.09 19.53 4.73
C GLY A 128 22.23 19.99 3.27
N LYS A 129 22.50 19.07 2.32
CA LYS A 129 22.53 19.42 0.90
C LYS A 129 21.14 19.73 0.36
N SER A 130 21.05 20.73 -0.48
CA SER A 130 19.82 21.08 -1.19
C SER A 130 19.43 20.01 -2.20
N LEU A 131 18.14 19.97 -2.58
CA LEU A 131 17.66 19.04 -3.59
C LEU A 131 18.39 19.18 -4.93
N THR A 132 18.77 20.41 -5.32
CA THR A 132 19.53 20.68 -6.54
C THR A 132 20.93 20.07 -6.49
N GLU A 133 21.63 20.18 -5.38
CA GLU A 133 22.94 19.57 -5.19
C GLU A 133 22.86 18.03 -5.21
N LEU A 134 21.85 17.44 -4.55
CA LEU A 134 21.61 16.00 -4.56
C LEU A 134 21.29 15.50 -5.97
N ALA A 135 20.46 16.23 -6.72
CA ALA A 135 20.13 15.90 -8.11
C ALA A 135 21.38 15.95 -9.02
N SER A 136 22.26 16.94 -8.80
CA SER A 136 23.54 17.03 -9.52
C SER A 136 24.46 15.84 -9.25
N ILE A 137 24.59 15.45 -7.97
CA ILE A 137 25.38 14.27 -7.55
C ILE A 137 24.80 13.01 -8.23
N LEU A 138 23.49 12.79 -8.16
CA LEU A 138 22.85 11.62 -8.75
C LEU A 138 23.00 11.60 -10.29
N GLY A 139 22.87 12.77 -10.93
CA GLY A 139 23.05 12.91 -12.39
C GLY A 139 24.47 12.60 -12.87
N GLY A 140 25.47 12.78 -12.02
CA GLY A 140 26.84 12.34 -12.30
C GLY A 140 27.05 10.83 -12.17
N MET A 141 26.15 10.11 -11.51
CA MET A 141 26.25 8.66 -11.27
C MET A 141 25.40 7.83 -12.23
N LYS A 142 24.23 8.32 -12.62
CA LYS A 142 23.32 7.65 -13.54
C LYS A 142 22.53 8.65 -14.38
N GLN A 143 22.09 8.21 -15.56
CA GLN A 143 21.13 8.99 -16.34
C GLN A 143 19.78 9.05 -15.59
N LEU A 144 19.26 10.26 -15.42
CA LEU A 144 17.97 10.49 -14.75
C LEU A 144 16.84 10.24 -15.76
N HIS A 145 16.14 9.12 -15.63
CA HIS A 145 15.01 8.77 -16.49
C HIS A 145 13.65 9.27 -15.98
N ASN A 146 13.59 9.68 -14.70
CA ASN A 146 12.37 10.22 -14.10
C ASN A 146 12.70 11.27 -13.02
N VAL A 147 11.71 12.09 -12.68
CA VAL A 147 11.84 13.10 -11.63
C VAL A 147 11.53 12.56 -10.22
N THR A 148 11.05 11.33 -10.11
CA THR A 148 10.59 10.75 -8.84
C THR A 148 11.73 10.54 -7.86
N ASP A 149 12.93 10.24 -8.37
CA ASP A 149 14.14 10.04 -7.54
C ASP A 149 14.65 11.34 -6.91
N ILE A 150 14.25 12.48 -7.45
CA ILE A 150 14.72 13.81 -7.06
C ILE A 150 13.59 14.77 -6.68
N ASP A 151 12.42 14.28 -6.32
CA ASP A 151 11.29 15.13 -5.90
C ASP A 151 11.34 15.52 -4.41
N THR A 152 12.13 14.78 -3.61
CA THR A 152 12.42 15.12 -2.21
C THR A 152 13.88 14.80 -1.86
N PRO A 153 14.50 15.55 -0.88
CA PRO A 153 15.86 15.24 -0.44
C PRO A 153 16.03 13.79 0.02
N ALA A 154 15.06 13.24 0.75
CA ALA A 154 15.12 11.86 1.24
C ALA A 154 15.16 10.83 0.11
N ARG A 155 14.40 11.05 -0.98
CA ARG A 155 14.43 10.18 -2.16
C ARG A 155 15.73 10.34 -2.95
N ALA A 156 16.22 11.56 -3.12
CA ALA A 156 17.49 11.81 -3.79
C ALA A 156 18.65 11.14 -3.04
N VAL A 157 18.71 11.27 -1.72
CA VAL A 157 19.72 10.59 -0.87
C VAL A 157 19.61 9.07 -1.06
N ARG A 158 18.40 8.50 -1.04
CA ARG A 158 18.21 7.05 -1.25
C ARG A 158 18.63 6.61 -2.65
N ALA A 159 18.34 7.38 -3.67
CA ALA A 159 18.76 7.08 -5.05
C ALA A 159 20.28 7.13 -5.22
N ILE A 160 20.97 8.09 -4.58
CA ILE A 160 22.43 8.17 -4.53
C ILE A 160 23.00 6.92 -3.80
N GLU A 161 22.43 6.55 -2.66
CA GLU A 161 22.84 5.38 -1.87
C GLU A 161 22.75 4.10 -2.71
N ILE A 162 21.67 3.88 -3.46
CA ILE A 162 21.48 2.75 -4.36
C ILE A 162 22.52 2.78 -5.50
N ALA A 163 22.71 3.94 -6.13
CA ALA A 163 23.69 4.08 -7.20
C ALA A 163 25.12 3.82 -6.72
N THR A 164 25.49 4.32 -5.54
CA THR A 164 26.79 4.08 -4.91
C THR A 164 27.00 2.60 -4.61
N TYR A 165 25.99 1.95 -4.05
CA TYR A 165 26.05 0.52 -3.73
C TYR A 165 26.28 -0.33 -4.98
N TYR A 166 25.56 -0.09 -6.07
CA TYR A 166 25.72 -0.83 -7.31
C TYR A 166 27.05 -0.55 -8.03
N ALA A 167 27.56 0.68 -7.94
CA ALA A 167 28.87 1.02 -8.45
C ALA A 167 30.00 0.24 -7.71
N ALA A 168 29.84 0.10 -6.39
CA ALA A 168 30.79 -0.66 -5.56
C ALA A 168 30.59 -2.19 -5.68
N ASN A 169 29.43 -2.66 -6.11
CA ASN A 169 29.05 -4.09 -6.17
C ASN A 169 28.52 -4.47 -7.57
N PRO A 170 29.40 -4.57 -8.60
CA PRO A 170 28.97 -4.88 -9.97
C PRO A 170 28.25 -6.23 -10.12
N GLY A 171 28.53 -7.18 -9.23
CA GLY A 171 27.81 -8.46 -9.19
C GLY A 171 26.33 -8.31 -8.79
N ALA A 172 26.05 -7.49 -7.79
CA ALA A 172 24.69 -7.17 -7.36
C ALA A 172 23.94 -6.36 -8.44
N ALA A 173 24.62 -5.43 -9.11
CA ALA A 173 24.05 -4.68 -10.23
C ALA A 173 23.62 -5.62 -11.36
N ARG A 174 24.50 -6.54 -11.79
CA ARG A 174 24.17 -7.53 -12.84
C ARG A 174 23.04 -8.47 -12.43
N LEU A 175 22.92 -8.80 -11.15
CA LEU A 175 21.81 -9.62 -10.65
C LEU A 175 20.50 -8.83 -10.71
N ALA A 176 20.53 -7.56 -10.32
CA ALA A 176 19.37 -6.67 -10.39
C ALA A 176 18.90 -6.49 -11.85
N ASP A 177 19.83 -6.32 -12.80
CA ASP A 177 19.51 -6.18 -14.22
C ASP A 177 18.99 -7.48 -14.86
N ARG A 178 19.33 -8.65 -14.29
CA ARG A 178 18.90 -9.97 -14.79
C ARG A 178 17.56 -10.43 -14.22
N VAL A 179 17.10 -9.83 -13.14
CA VAL A 179 15.81 -10.15 -12.57
C VAL A 179 14.75 -9.46 -13.42
N GLU A 180 14.33 -10.14 -14.50
CA GLU A 180 13.16 -9.71 -15.26
C GLU A 180 11.92 -9.77 -14.38
N ALA A 181 11.16 -8.67 -14.38
CA ALA A 181 9.85 -8.69 -13.78
C ALA A 181 9.00 -9.74 -14.50
N SER A 182 8.44 -10.69 -13.74
CA SER A 182 7.51 -11.68 -14.26
C SER A 182 6.10 -11.32 -13.78
N PRO A 183 5.34 -10.57 -14.58
CA PRO A 183 4.00 -10.16 -14.18
C PRO A 183 3.15 -11.38 -13.83
N LEU A 184 2.40 -11.26 -12.74
CA LEU A 184 1.50 -12.32 -12.30
C LEU A 184 0.28 -12.40 -13.24
N ASN A 185 -0.18 -13.63 -13.50
CA ASN A 185 -1.45 -13.86 -14.15
C ASN A 185 -2.59 -13.49 -13.19
N ALA A 186 -2.99 -12.23 -13.18
CA ALA A 186 -3.93 -11.67 -12.21
C ALA A 186 -5.24 -11.22 -12.85
N VAL A 187 -6.35 -11.42 -12.11
CA VAL A 187 -7.61 -10.72 -12.35
C VAL A 187 -7.71 -9.59 -11.34
N ILE A 188 -7.92 -8.35 -11.81
CA ILE A 188 -7.97 -7.17 -10.96
C ILE A 188 -9.37 -6.59 -10.99
N ILE A 189 -10.03 -6.58 -9.84
CA ILE A 189 -11.37 -6.04 -9.64
C ILE A 189 -11.27 -4.70 -8.94
N GLY A 190 -11.75 -3.65 -9.57
CA GLY A 190 -11.91 -2.32 -8.97
C GLY A 190 -13.32 -2.15 -8.39
N VAL A 191 -13.43 -1.71 -7.15
CA VAL A 191 -14.74 -1.37 -6.57
C VAL A 191 -15.05 0.09 -6.90
N ASP A 192 -15.99 0.28 -7.82
CA ASP A 192 -16.41 1.62 -8.27
C ASP A 192 -17.48 2.19 -7.34
N ILE A 193 -17.20 3.36 -6.80
CA ILE A 193 -18.11 4.09 -5.91
C ILE A 193 -18.22 5.55 -6.36
N PRO A 194 -19.43 6.11 -6.47
CA PRO A 194 -19.64 7.52 -6.78
C PRO A 194 -18.88 8.43 -5.81
N ARG A 195 -18.26 9.49 -6.36
CA ARG A 195 -17.39 10.40 -5.60
C ARG A 195 -18.07 10.98 -4.36
N ASP A 196 -19.30 11.42 -4.50
CA ASP A 196 -19.99 12.14 -3.40
C ASP A 196 -20.38 11.18 -2.29
N LEU A 197 -20.85 9.98 -2.64
CA LEU A 197 -21.13 8.93 -1.66
C LEU A 197 -19.86 8.48 -0.93
N ARG A 198 -18.75 8.35 -1.66
CA ARG A 198 -17.44 8.03 -1.04
C ARG A 198 -17.03 9.10 -0.03
N ARG A 199 -17.19 10.39 -0.36
CA ARG A 199 -16.90 11.49 0.55
C ARG A 199 -17.74 11.40 1.81
N GLN A 200 -19.04 11.22 1.66
CA GLN A 200 -19.96 11.03 2.79
C GLN A 200 -19.56 9.84 3.68
N ARG A 201 -19.22 8.70 3.09
CA ARG A 201 -18.77 7.53 3.84
C ARG A 201 -17.44 7.77 4.57
N ILE A 202 -16.52 8.51 3.97
CA ILE A 202 -15.26 8.90 4.62
C ILE A 202 -15.55 9.73 5.88
N ASP A 203 -16.44 10.73 5.78
CA ASP A 203 -16.76 11.63 6.89
C ASP A 203 -17.45 10.86 8.03
N ILE A 204 -18.45 10.04 7.71
CA ILE A 204 -19.16 9.20 8.70
C ILE A 204 -18.18 8.24 9.40
N ARG A 205 -17.30 7.60 8.63
CA ARG A 205 -16.33 6.64 9.19
C ARG A 205 -15.28 7.34 10.05
N LEU A 206 -14.84 8.54 9.68
CA LEU A 206 -13.92 9.33 10.49
C LEU A 206 -14.55 9.69 11.84
N ASP A 207 -15.77 10.19 11.84
CA ASP A 207 -16.46 10.58 13.07
C ASP A 207 -16.69 9.36 13.99
N ALA A 208 -17.13 8.24 13.43
CA ALA A 208 -17.29 6.98 14.18
C ALA A 208 -15.96 6.48 14.81
N ARG A 209 -14.83 6.57 14.09
CA ARG A 209 -13.53 6.19 14.63
C ARG A 209 -13.01 7.13 15.70
N LEU A 210 -13.29 8.42 15.61
CA LEU A 210 -12.97 9.36 16.67
C LEU A 210 -13.74 9.03 17.96
N GLU A 211 -14.98 8.53 17.84
CA GLU A 211 -15.79 8.06 18.97
C GLU A 211 -15.31 6.69 19.51
N GLN A 212 -14.76 5.83 18.65
CA GLN A 212 -14.19 4.52 19.03
C GLN A 212 -12.86 4.61 19.79
N GLY A 213 -12.27 5.81 19.95
CA GLY A 213 -11.04 5.97 20.70
C GLY A 213 -9.77 6.13 19.86
N MET A 214 -9.89 6.62 18.62
CA MET A 214 -8.73 6.87 17.75
C MET A 214 -7.71 7.86 18.36
N VAL A 215 -8.17 8.81 19.19
CA VAL A 215 -7.29 9.74 19.92
C VAL A 215 -6.57 9.01 21.05
N GLU A 216 -7.25 8.15 21.75
CA GLU A 216 -6.74 7.33 22.85
C GLU A 216 -5.69 6.34 22.36
N GLU A 217 -5.87 5.77 21.16
CA GLU A 217 -4.86 4.93 20.50
C GLU A 217 -3.53 5.69 20.32
N VAL A 218 -3.59 6.93 19.84
CA VAL A 218 -2.38 7.76 19.66
C VAL A 218 -1.72 8.09 21.01
N ARG A 219 -2.50 8.40 22.05
CA ARG A 219 -1.98 8.62 23.41
C ARG A 219 -1.26 7.39 23.93
N ALA A 220 -1.87 6.21 23.82
CA ALA A 220 -1.28 4.95 24.26
C ALA A 220 0.03 4.63 23.53
N LEU A 221 0.14 4.96 22.23
CA LEU A 221 1.37 4.80 21.47
C LEU A 221 2.48 5.76 21.94
N LEU A 222 2.15 7.01 22.27
CA LEU A 222 3.08 7.99 22.84
C LEU A 222 3.53 7.57 24.25
N ASP A 223 2.59 7.16 25.10
CA ASP A 223 2.87 6.66 26.45
C ASP A 223 3.71 5.36 26.41
N GLY A 224 3.57 4.58 25.34
CA GLY A 224 4.38 3.40 25.03
C GLY A 224 5.80 3.71 24.53
N GLY A 225 6.19 4.98 24.46
CA GLY A 225 7.56 5.41 24.14
C GLY A 225 7.81 5.82 22.69
N LEU A 226 6.79 5.84 21.83
CA LEU A 226 6.95 6.41 20.48
C LEU A 226 7.02 7.93 20.56
N THR A 227 7.85 8.52 19.72
CA THR A 227 7.95 9.98 19.62
C THR A 227 6.84 10.56 18.72
N PRO A 228 6.47 11.84 18.89
CA PRO A 228 5.58 12.52 17.96
C PRO A 228 6.03 12.42 16.49
N ASP A 229 7.31 12.46 16.22
CA ASP A 229 7.87 12.38 14.87
C ASP A 229 7.70 10.97 14.28
N ASP A 230 7.85 9.92 15.09
CA ASP A 230 7.54 8.54 14.67
C ASP A 230 6.09 8.41 14.23
N LEU A 231 5.14 8.96 14.99
CA LEU A 231 3.73 8.89 14.66
C LEU A 231 3.37 9.74 13.43
N ILE A 232 3.94 10.93 13.28
CA ILE A 232 3.75 11.78 12.11
C ILE A 232 4.23 11.08 10.83
N TYR A 233 5.26 10.25 10.90
CA TYR A 233 5.76 9.44 9.78
C TYR A 233 4.69 8.46 9.23
N TYR A 234 3.78 7.94 10.08
CA TYR A 234 2.78 6.96 9.64
C TYR A 234 1.63 7.56 8.82
N GLY A 235 1.59 8.86 8.63
CA GLY A 235 0.70 9.50 7.67
C GLY A 235 -0.54 10.12 8.28
N LEU A 236 -1.60 10.18 7.49
CA LEU A 236 -2.71 11.12 7.66
C LEU A 236 -3.28 11.14 9.09
N GLU A 237 -3.81 10.01 9.53
CA GLU A 237 -4.53 9.89 10.79
C GLU A 237 -3.58 10.21 11.96
N TYR A 238 -2.46 9.48 12.04
CA TYR A 238 -1.50 9.65 13.13
C TYR A 238 -0.86 11.05 13.14
N LYS A 239 -0.63 11.66 11.98
CA LYS A 239 -0.14 13.03 11.90
C LYS A 239 -1.11 14.01 12.56
N PHE A 240 -2.37 14.04 12.14
CA PHE A 240 -3.33 15.02 12.65
C PHE A 240 -3.68 14.78 14.12
N LEU A 241 -3.83 13.52 14.50
CA LEU A 241 -4.09 13.13 15.89
C LEU A 241 -2.91 13.48 16.81
N THR A 242 -1.67 13.22 16.39
CA THR A 242 -0.47 13.61 17.16
C THR A 242 -0.38 15.13 17.32
N LEU A 243 -0.64 15.89 16.27
CA LEU A 243 -0.66 17.36 16.36
C LEU A 243 -1.75 17.86 17.33
N TYR A 244 -2.89 17.19 17.39
CA TYR A 244 -3.94 17.49 18.37
C TYR A 244 -3.51 17.12 19.81
N VAL A 245 -3.03 15.90 20.03
CA VAL A 245 -2.62 15.40 21.36
C VAL A 245 -1.46 16.23 21.92
N THR A 246 -0.56 16.72 21.06
CA THR A 246 0.56 17.61 21.46
C THR A 246 0.18 19.09 21.53
N GLY A 247 -1.11 19.44 21.42
CA GLY A 247 -1.60 20.82 21.59
C GLY A 247 -1.33 21.77 20.41
N LYS A 248 -0.86 21.24 19.26
CA LYS A 248 -0.59 22.07 18.06
C LYS A 248 -1.84 22.34 17.22
N LEU A 249 -2.92 21.58 17.41
CA LEU A 249 -4.21 21.75 16.76
C LEU A 249 -5.33 21.70 17.80
N THR A 250 -6.43 22.42 17.54
CA THR A 250 -7.68 22.19 18.24
C THR A 250 -8.38 20.92 17.70
N ARG A 251 -9.35 20.38 18.44
CA ARG A 251 -10.14 19.21 17.98
C ARG A 251 -10.82 19.45 16.64
N GLY A 252 -11.39 20.63 16.43
CA GLY A 252 -12.03 21.00 15.16
C GLY A 252 -11.00 21.04 14.00
N GLN A 253 -9.88 21.73 14.21
CA GLN A 253 -8.82 21.80 13.21
C GLN A 253 -8.25 20.42 12.84
N MET A 254 -8.07 19.55 13.83
CA MET A 254 -7.64 18.17 13.63
C MET A 254 -8.65 17.40 12.77
N ARG A 255 -9.95 17.40 13.16
CA ARG A 255 -11.01 16.67 12.46
C ARG A 255 -11.16 17.14 11.01
N ASP A 256 -11.26 18.45 10.79
CA ASP A 256 -11.49 19.02 9.45
C ASP A 256 -10.25 18.87 8.54
N GLY A 257 -9.07 19.08 9.11
CA GLY A 257 -7.81 18.86 8.42
C GLY A 257 -7.63 17.38 8.01
N LEU A 258 -7.95 16.45 8.91
CA LEU A 258 -7.89 15.02 8.63
C LEU A 258 -8.91 14.59 7.58
N ALA A 259 -10.17 15.03 7.68
CA ALA A 259 -11.21 14.76 6.67
C ALA A 259 -10.75 15.22 5.27
N THR A 260 -10.24 16.45 5.17
CA THR A 260 -9.68 16.98 3.92
C THR A 260 -8.53 16.12 3.38
N ALA A 261 -7.62 15.70 4.25
CA ALA A 261 -6.47 14.89 3.87
C ALA A 261 -6.88 13.49 3.39
N ILE A 262 -7.89 12.85 4.02
CA ILE A 262 -8.45 11.55 3.60
C ILE A 262 -9.15 11.68 2.23
N HIS A 263 -9.93 12.74 2.00
CA HIS A 263 -10.53 13.00 0.69
C HIS A 263 -9.48 13.13 -0.42
N GLN A 264 -8.40 13.86 -0.15
CA GLN A 264 -7.27 13.99 -1.09
C GLN A 264 -6.55 12.65 -1.30
N PHE A 265 -6.39 11.85 -0.23
CA PHE A 265 -5.80 10.52 -0.33
C PHE A 265 -6.64 9.60 -1.21
N ALA A 266 -7.95 9.55 -1.02
CA ALA A 266 -8.87 8.78 -1.87
C ALA A 266 -8.80 9.21 -3.35
N LYS A 267 -8.63 10.51 -3.63
CA LYS A 267 -8.40 11.01 -4.98
C LYS A 267 -7.07 10.49 -5.55
N ARG A 268 -5.98 10.51 -4.76
CA ARG A 268 -4.67 9.99 -5.19
C ARG A 268 -4.71 8.49 -5.47
N GLN A 269 -5.45 7.70 -4.67
CA GLN A 269 -5.64 6.27 -4.92
C GLN A 269 -6.28 6.03 -6.29
N MET A 270 -7.36 6.73 -6.62
CA MET A 270 -8.00 6.63 -7.94
C MET A 270 -7.09 7.09 -9.06
N THR A 271 -6.31 8.14 -8.85
CA THR A 271 -5.32 8.60 -9.84
C THR A 271 -4.26 7.53 -10.10
N TRP A 272 -3.83 6.81 -9.05
CA TRP A 272 -2.88 5.71 -9.19
C TRP A 272 -3.46 4.55 -9.99
N PHE A 273 -4.66 4.09 -9.66
CA PHE A 273 -5.32 2.98 -10.38
C PHE A 273 -5.53 3.32 -11.86
N ARG A 274 -5.99 4.52 -12.19
CA ARG A 274 -6.03 5.00 -13.58
C ARG A 274 -4.64 5.06 -14.24
N GLY A 275 -3.61 5.32 -13.44
CA GLY A 275 -2.22 5.23 -13.87
C GLY A 275 -1.80 3.80 -14.21
N MET A 276 -2.22 2.81 -13.41
CA MET A 276 -2.00 1.39 -13.69
C MET A 276 -2.63 0.98 -15.02
N GLU A 277 -3.88 1.40 -15.27
CA GLU A 277 -4.55 1.14 -16.56
C GLU A 277 -3.75 1.69 -17.74
N ARG A 278 -3.24 2.93 -17.64
CA ARG A 278 -2.37 3.51 -18.68
C ARG A 278 -1.03 2.77 -18.86
N ARG A 279 -0.56 2.05 -17.84
CA ARG A 279 0.65 1.21 -17.88
C ARG A 279 0.36 -0.25 -18.29
N GLY A 280 -0.88 -0.54 -18.75
CA GLY A 280 -1.25 -1.82 -19.33
C GLY A 280 -1.95 -2.81 -18.38
N PHE A 281 -2.24 -2.43 -17.14
CA PHE A 281 -3.07 -3.26 -16.28
C PHE A 281 -4.54 -3.16 -16.67
N THR A 282 -5.24 -4.28 -16.75
CA THR A 282 -6.69 -4.30 -16.92
C THR A 282 -7.36 -4.35 -15.56
N ILE A 283 -8.11 -3.31 -15.18
CA ILE A 283 -8.91 -3.25 -13.96
C ILE A 283 -10.39 -3.32 -14.35
N HIS A 284 -11.07 -4.35 -13.88
CA HIS A 284 -12.51 -4.53 -14.11
C HIS A 284 -13.28 -3.80 -13.00
N TRP A 285 -13.78 -2.61 -13.31
CA TRP A 285 -14.53 -1.78 -12.34
C TRP A 285 -15.96 -2.29 -12.20
N LEU A 286 -16.31 -2.80 -11.03
CA LEU A 286 -17.65 -3.25 -10.69
C LEU A 286 -18.31 -2.30 -9.70
N PRO A 287 -19.63 -2.04 -9.83
CA PRO A 287 -20.36 -1.17 -8.92
C PRO A 287 -20.25 -1.63 -7.46
N TYR A 288 -20.05 -0.68 -6.56
CA TYR A 288 -19.92 -0.94 -5.11
C TYR A 288 -21.20 -1.55 -4.51
N ASP A 289 -22.37 -1.28 -5.10
CA ASP A 289 -23.71 -1.68 -4.68
C ASP A 289 -24.26 -2.89 -5.45
N MET A 290 -23.48 -3.47 -6.36
CA MET A 290 -23.85 -4.71 -7.04
C MET A 290 -24.18 -5.79 -6.00
N PRO A 291 -25.27 -6.55 -6.13
CA PRO A 291 -25.57 -7.71 -5.28
C PRO A 291 -24.39 -8.66 -5.17
N GLU A 292 -24.26 -9.35 -4.03
CA GLU A 292 -23.05 -10.12 -3.73
C GLU A 292 -22.91 -11.35 -4.62
N ASP A 293 -24.02 -12.01 -4.95
CA ASP A 293 -24.09 -13.12 -5.88
C ASP A 293 -23.74 -12.69 -7.31
N GLU A 294 -24.31 -11.61 -7.82
CA GLU A 294 -23.98 -11.06 -9.13
C GLU A 294 -22.50 -10.63 -9.22
N PHE A 295 -21.98 -10.03 -8.14
CA PHE A 295 -20.58 -9.64 -8.07
C PHE A 295 -19.65 -10.85 -8.15
N THR A 296 -19.99 -11.92 -7.43
CA THR A 296 -19.23 -13.18 -7.41
C THR A 296 -19.29 -13.90 -8.76
N GLU A 297 -20.46 -13.96 -9.40
CA GLU A 297 -20.63 -14.52 -10.74
C GLU A 297 -19.84 -13.75 -11.80
N ALA A 298 -19.89 -12.42 -11.77
CA ALA A 298 -19.10 -11.58 -12.67
C ALA A 298 -17.61 -11.87 -12.55
N VAL A 299 -17.10 -11.97 -11.32
CA VAL A 299 -15.69 -12.28 -11.07
C VAL A 299 -15.35 -13.72 -11.50
N ALA A 300 -16.22 -14.69 -11.28
CA ALA A 300 -16.04 -16.07 -11.75
C ALA A 300 -15.91 -16.12 -13.28
N GLY A 301 -16.73 -15.35 -13.99
CA GLY A 301 -16.65 -15.20 -15.44
C GLY A 301 -15.29 -14.68 -15.90
N LEU A 302 -14.80 -13.59 -15.27
CA LEU A 302 -13.50 -12.99 -15.57
C LEU A 302 -12.34 -13.95 -15.30
N ILE A 303 -12.39 -14.70 -14.19
CA ILE A 303 -11.38 -15.73 -13.87
C ILE A 303 -11.38 -16.82 -14.95
N SER A 304 -12.55 -17.29 -15.37
CA SER A 304 -12.69 -18.33 -16.39
C SER A 304 -12.17 -17.85 -17.75
N GLU A 305 -12.48 -16.61 -18.14
CA GLU A 305 -11.98 -16.01 -19.36
C GLU A 305 -10.44 -15.90 -19.34
N LYS A 306 -9.87 -15.40 -18.24
CA LYS A 306 -8.43 -15.26 -18.08
C LYS A 306 -7.69 -16.59 -18.07
N ASN A 307 -8.29 -17.64 -17.53
CA ASN A 307 -7.74 -18.99 -17.56
C ASN A 307 -7.72 -19.59 -18.98
N ASN A 308 -8.73 -19.29 -19.80
CA ASN A 308 -8.83 -19.77 -21.17
C ASN A 308 -7.94 -19.00 -22.14
N TYR A 309 -7.65 -17.71 -21.84
CA TYR A 309 -6.88 -16.80 -22.69
C TYR A 309 -5.83 -16.02 -21.88
N PRO A 310 -4.77 -16.69 -21.37
CA PRO A 310 -3.83 -16.09 -20.42
C PRO A 310 -3.00 -14.92 -20.98
N ASN A 311 -2.99 -14.73 -22.32
CA ASN A 311 -2.19 -13.71 -23.01
C ASN A 311 -3.02 -12.54 -23.60
N LYS A 312 -4.29 -12.42 -23.19
CA LYS A 312 -5.13 -11.25 -23.53
C LYS A 312 -5.15 -10.21 -22.45
#